data_e64972ca222d5b86f251fc85bfa5e1bf
#
_entry.id   e64972ca222d5b86f251fc85bfa5e1bf
#
_cell.length_a   1.000
_cell.length_b   1.000
_cell.length_c   1.000
_cell.angle_alpha   90.00
_cell.angle_beta   90.00
_cell.angle_gamma   90.00
#
_symmetry.space_group_name_H-M   'P 1'
#
loop_
_entity.id
_entity.type
_entity.pdbx_description
1 polymer ?
#
loop_
_entity_poly.entity_id
_entity_poly.type
_entity_poly.pdbx_seq_one_letter_code
_entity_poly.pdbx_strand_id
1 'polypeptide(L)'
;MPAVFKKMNLKDEKEIVVLNAPESFSLELSALKGVKVLRDAGKVQEIRYVLAFVTKQSEVDALSRAVAPKAKGDAQVWFAYPKGTSKKYKCEFNRDNGWAVINGLGWRGIRMVAIDEDWSALRFRRVEYIKRK
;
A
#
# COMPACT_ATOMS: atom_id res chain seq x y z
N MET A 1 0.62 -15.66 10.88
CA MET A 1 0.55 -14.40 10.10
C MET A 1 -0.48 -13.46 10.73
N PRO A 2 -0.15 -12.18 10.91
CA PRO A 2 -1.10 -11.22 11.45
C PRO A 2 -2.37 -11.11 10.60
N ALA A 3 -3.50 -10.92 11.26
CA ALA A 3 -4.80 -10.86 10.59
C ALA A 3 -4.87 -9.75 9.52
N VAL A 4 -4.23 -8.61 9.78
CA VAL A 4 -4.24 -7.48 8.85
C VAL A 4 -3.61 -7.88 7.51
N PHE A 5 -2.52 -8.63 7.54
CA PHE A 5 -1.85 -9.06 6.30
C PHE A 5 -2.64 -10.13 5.56
N LYS A 6 -3.41 -10.95 6.28
CA LYS A 6 -4.33 -11.88 5.63
C LYS A 6 -5.42 -11.12 4.87
N LYS A 7 -5.98 -10.08 5.48
CA LYS A 7 -6.97 -9.23 4.83
C LYS A 7 -6.38 -8.51 3.63
N MET A 8 -5.10 -8.18 3.68
CA MET A 8 -4.39 -7.49 2.60
C MET A 8 -3.76 -8.46 1.61
N ASN A 9 -4.21 -9.69 1.60
CA ASN A 9 -3.86 -10.67 0.58
C ASN A 9 -2.36 -11.01 0.50
N LEU A 10 -1.66 -10.90 1.62
CA LEU A 10 -0.28 -11.38 1.70
C LEU A 10 -0.32 -12.90 1.83
N LYS A 11 0.35 -13.61 0.93
CA LYS A 11 0.31 -15.07 0.88
C LYS A 11 1.69 -15.67 1.07
N ASP A 12 2.40 -15.89 0.00
CA ASP A 12 3.69 -16.56 0.01
C ASP A 12 4.85 -15.65 -0.40
N GLU A 13 4.62 -14.36 -0.43
CA GLU A 13 5.68 -13.40 -0.68
C GLU A 13 6.71 -13.49 0.45
N LYS A 14 7.97 -13.61 0.09
CA LYS A 14 9.07 -13.72 1.06
C LYS A 14 9.70 -12.37 1.35
N GLU A 15 9.37 -11.36 0.56
CA GLU A 15 9.90 -10.02 0.69
C GLU A 15 8.79 -9.02 0.36
N ILE A 16 8.63 -8.03 1.22
CA ILE A 16 7.67 -6.94 1.00
C ILE A 16 8.36 -5.61 1.27
N VAL A 17 7.79 -4.55 0.69
CA VAL A 17 8.25 -3.19 0.93
C VAL A 17 7.19 -2.47 1.75
N VAL A 18 7.59 -1.87 2.87
CA VAL A 18 6.69 -1.10 3.73
C VAL A 18 7.28 0.28 3.92
N LEU A 19 6.56 1.30 3.47
CA LEU A 19 7.05 2.68 3.46
C LEU A 19 6.25 3.54 4.42
N ASN A 20 6.95 4.35 5.19
CA ASN A 20 6.36 5.35 6.10
C ASN A 20 5.42 4.77 7.16
N ALA A 21 5.64 3.52 7.60
CA ALA A 21 4.76 2.90 8.58
C ALA A 21 4.78 3.67 9.91
N PRO A 22 3.61 3.96 10.49
CA PRO A 22 3.57 4.57 11.81
C PRO A 22 4.04 3.59 12.87
N GLU A 23 4.49 4.13 14.01
CA GLU A 23 4.97 3.28 15.10
C GLU A 23 3.91 2.27 15.55
N SER A 24 2.66 2.66 15.53
CA SER A 24 1.54 1.78 15.91
C SER A 24 1.44 0.52 15.06
N PHE A 25 2.06 0.50 13.88
CA PHE A 25 2.07 -0.66 12.99
C PHE A 25 3.27 -1.59 13.23
N SER A 26 4.19 -1.21 14.11
CA SER A 26 5.42 -1.99 14.35
C SER A 26 5.15 -3.39 14.85
N LEU A 27 4.13 -3.57 15.69
CA LEU A 27 3.78 -4.90 16.22
C LEU A 27 3.35 -5.85 15.10
N GLU A 28 2.60 -5.34 14.13
CA GLU A 28 2.16 -6.15 12.99
C GLU A 28 3.35 -6.59 12.15
N LEU A 29 4.31 -5.70 11.94
CA LEU A 29 5.52 -6.02 11.17
C LEU A 29 6.39 -7.03 11.91
N SER A 30 6.54 -6.86 13.23
CA SER A 30 7.33 -7.78 14.05
C SER A 30 6.75 -9.19 14.10
N ALA A 31 5.44 -9.30 13.93
CA ALA A 31 4.75 -10.59 13.96
C ALA A 31 4.85 -11.36 12.65
N LEU A 32 5.34 -10.74 11.57
CA LEU A 32 5.58 -11.43 10.31
C LEU A 32 6.79 -12.34 10.44
N LYS A 33 6.59 -13.63 10.13
CA LYS A 33 7.66 -14.64 10.18
C LYS A 33 8.00 -15.08 8.77
N GLY A 34 9.30 -15.21 8.50
CA GLY A 34 9.76 -15.66 7.18
C GLY A 34 9.58 -14.67 6.07
N VAL A 35 9.25 -13.40 6.40
CA VAL A 35 9.07 -12.35 5.40
C VAL A 35 10.07 -11.24 5.69
N LYS A 36 10.86 -10.91 4.67
CA LYS A 36 11.80 -9.79 4.77
C LYS A 36 11.05 -8.49 4.50
N VAL A 37 11.15 -7.54 5.42
CA VAL A 37 10.51 -6.23 5.29
C VAL A 37 11.55 -5.19 4.93
N LEU A 38 11.40 -4.60 3.75
CA LEU A 38 12.27 -3.52 3.28
C LEU A 38 11.57 -2.18 3.49
N ARG A 39 12.30 -1.23 4.01
CA ARG A 39 11.75 0.08 4.39
C ARG A 39 12.11 1.20 3.41
N ASP A 40 12.78 0.88 2.31
CA ASP A 40 13.27 1.87 1.36
C ASP A 40 13.10 1.34 -0.07
N ALA A 41 12.24 2.00 -0.84
CA ALA A 41 11.99 1.62 -2.23
C ALA A 41 13.23 1.84 -3.12
N GLY A 42 14.10 2.76 -2.75
CA GLY A 42 15.31 3.03 -3.52
C GLY A 42 16.33 1.89 -3.54
N LYS A 43 16.25 1.02 -2.53
CA LYS A 43 17.16 -0.13 -2.41
C LYS A 43 16.62 -1.41 -3.04
N VAL A 44 15.44 -1.33 -3.64
CA VAL A 44 14.76 -2.49 -4.22
C VAL A 44 14.74 -2.32 -5.74
N GLN A 45 15.07 -3.38 -6.46
CA GLN A 45 15.01 -3.37 -7.92
C GLN A 45 13.67 -3.85 -8.45
N GLU A 46 13.02 -4.73 -7.70
CA GLU A 46 11.78 -5.36 -8.12
C GLU A 46 10.81 -5.43 -6.94
N ILE A 47 9.58 -4.99 -7.15
CA ILE A 47 8.54 -4.97 -6.12
C ILE A 47 7.40 -5.90 -6.54
N ARG A 48 7.02 -6.81 -5.65
CA ARG A 48 5.85 -7.67 -5.83
C ARG A 48 4.74 -7.36 -4.83
N TYR A 49 5.09 -6.74 -3.71
CA TYR A 49 4.14 -6.33 -2.69
C TYR A 49 4.69 -5.10 -1.98
N VAL A 50 3.91 -4.04 -1.96
CA VAL A 50 4.28 -2.82 -1.25
C VAL A 50 3.08 -2.26 -0.49
N LEU A 51 3.35 -1.81 0.72
CA LEU A 51 2.39 -1.10 1.57
C LEU A 51 3.01 0.25 1.92
N ALA A 52 2.42 1.33 1.44
CA ALA A 52 2.89 2.68 1.69
C ALA A 52 1.86 3.45 2.52
N PHE A 53 2.30 4.00 3.64
CA PHE A 53 1.45 4.84 4.49
C PHE A 53 1.60 6.29 4.06
N VAL A 54 0.49 6.95 3.78
CA VAL A 54 0.48 8.31 3.23
C VAL A 54 -0.59 9.16 3.92
N THR A 55 -0.30 10.44 4.09
CA THR A 55 -1.25 11.42 4.62
C THR A 55 -1.35 12.65 3.73
N LYS A 56 -0.37 12.85 2.86
CA LYS A 56 -0.27 14.03 1.99
C LYS A 56 -0.33 13.63 0.53
N GLN A 57 -0.92 14.50 -0.29
CA GLN A 57 -0.97 14.27 -1.73
C GLN A 57 0.42 14.12 -2.35
N SER A 58 1.39 14.92 -1.88
CA SER A 58 2.77 14.83 -2.36
C SER A 58 3.38 13.46 -2.11
N GLU A 59 3.03 12.81 -1.00
CA GLU A 59 3.51 11.46 -0.69
C GLU A 59 2.92 10.43 -1.66
N VAL A 60 1.62 10.52 -1.94
CA VAL A 60 0.96 9.62 -2.89
C VAL A 60 1.63 9.72 -4.25
N ASP A 61 1.81 10.95 -4.73
CA ASP A 61 2.34 11.20 -6.07
C ASP A 61 3.79 10.73 -6.18
N ALA A 62 4.63 11.07 -5.21
CA ALA A 62 6.05 10.70 -5.22
C ALA A 62 6.23 9.17 -5.11
N LEU A 63 5.49 8.53 -4.21
CA LEU A 63 5.60 7.09 -4.02
C LEU A 63 5.03 6.32 -5.21
N SER A 64 3.97 6.82 -5.83
CA SER A 64 3.43 6.22 -7.04
C SER A 64 4.48 6.17 -8.15
N ARG A 65 5.20 7.27 -8.35
CA ARG A 65 6.26 7.35 -9.35
C ARG A 65 7.47 6.49 -9.00
N ALA A 66 7.77 6.32 -7.72
CA ALA A 66 8.89 5.51 -7.26
C ALA A 66 8.59 4.01 -7.36
N VAL A 67 7.37 3.61 -7.07
CA VAL A 67 6.97 2.21 -6.95
C VAL A 67 6.56 1.60 -8.29
N ALA A 68 5.77 2.31 -9.08
CA ALA A 68 5.19 1.74 -10.30
C ALA A 68 6.23 1.18 -11.28
N PRO A 69 7.36 1.86 -11.54
CA PRO A 69 8.36 1.31 -12.48
C PRO A 69 9.03 0.04 -11.97
N LYS A 70 9.04 -0.19 -10.66
CA LYS A 70 9.69 -1.36 -10.05
C LYS A 70 8.73 -2.51 -9.83
N ALA A 71 7.43 -2.28 -9.93
CA ALA A 71 6.42 -3.30 -9.73
C ALA A 71 6.44 -4.29 -10.89
N LYS A 72 6.51 -5.57 -10.56
CA LYS A 72 6.61 -6.65 -11.54
C LYS A 72 5.33 -7.47 -11.61
N GLY A 73 4.89 -7.78 -12.83
CA GLY A 73 3.72 -8.61 -13.05
C GLY A 73 2.49 -8.08 -12.35
N ASP A 74 1.76 -8.98 -11.71
CA ASP A 74 0.56 -8.64 -10.96
C ASP A 74 0.91 -8.24 -9.52
N ALA A 75 1.85 -7.31 -9.36
CA ALA A 75 2.27 -6.83 -8.05
C ALA A 75 1.11 -6.19 -7.31
N GLN A 76 1.14 -6.30 -5.99
CA GLN A 76 0.17 -5.64 -5.14
C GLN A 76 0.74 -4.33 -4.62
N VAL A 77 0.05 -3.24 -4.92
CA VAL A 77 0.40 -1.92 -4.42
C VAL A 77 -0.73 -1.45 -3.51
N TRP A 78 -0.39 -1.29 -2.23
CA TRP A 78 -1.34 -0.83 -1.23
C TRP A 78 -0.95 0.54 -0.73
N PHE A 79 -1.91 1.45 -0.72
CA PHE A 79 -1.74 2.74 -0.05
C PHE A 79 -2.61 2.76 1.20
N ALA A 80 -1.98 2.92 2.36
CA ALA A 80 -2.71 3.10 3.61
C ALA A 80 -2.80 4.59 3.92
N TYR A 81 -4.00 5.04 4.25
CA TYR A 81 -4.26 6.44 4.53
C TYR A 81 -5.22 6.57 5.72
N PRO A 82 -5.19 7.73 6.42
CA PRO A 82 -6.06 7.91 7.57
C PRO A 82 -7.53 7.93 7.19
N LYS A 83 -8.33 7.25 8.00
CA LYS A 83 -9.79 7.33 7.88
C LYS A 83 -10.27 8.74 8.17
N GLY A 84 -11.36 9.17 7.54
CA GLY A 84 -11.98 10.46 7.83
C GLY A 84 -12.41 10.60 9.28
N THR A 85 -12.63 9.48 9.96
CA THR A 85 -13.03 9.46 11.37
C THR A 85 -11.85 9.46 12.33
N SER A 86 -10.62 9.37 11.84
CA SER A 86 -9.43 9.37 12.70
C SER A 86 -9.29 10.69 13.42
N LYS A 87 -9.01 10.63 14.72
CA LYS A 87 -8.74 11.81 15.55
C LYS A 87 -7.25 12.09 15.66
N LYS A 88 -6.40 11.13 15.30
CA LYS A 88 -4.95 11.27 15.37
C LYS A 88 -4.34 11.84 14.11
N TYR A 89 -4.90 11.49 12.95
CA TYR A 89 -4.30 11.81 11.67
C TYR A 89 -5.27 12.53 10.77
N LYS A 90 -4.76 13.48 9.99
CA LYS A 90 -5.52 14.15 8.96
C LYS A 90 -4.99 13.74 7.60
N CYS A 91 -5.86 13.66 6.62
CA CYS A 91 -5.52 13.25 5.27
C CYS A 91 -6.02 14.28 4.28
N GLU A 92 -5.17 14.63 3.30
CA GLU A 92 -5.51 15.62 2.27
C GLU A 92 -6.40 15.06 1.16
N PHE A 93 -6.63 13.77 1.16
CA PHE A 93 -7.38 13.07 0.12
C PHE A 93 -8.24 11.97 0.75
N ASN A 94 -9.03 11.27 -0.06
CA ASN A 94 -9.87 10.16 0.43
C ASN A 94 -9.89 9.03 -0.61
N ARG A 95 -10.75 8.02 -0.38
CA ARG A 95 -10.86 6.86 -1.27
C ARG A 95 -11.19 7.24 -2.71
N ASP A 96 -11.94 8.32 -2.91
CA ASP A 96 -12.47 8.68 -4.22
C ASP A 96 -11.63 9.72 -4.97
N ASN A 97 -10.67 10.34 -4.32
CA ASN A 97 -9.83 11.35 -4.95
C ASN A 97 -8.39 11.28 -4.46
N GLY A 98 -7.50 11.94 -5.19
CA GLY A 98 -6.08 11.96 -4.84
C GLY A 98 -5.25 10.89 -5.55
N TRP A 99 -5.85 10.09 -6.41
CA TRP A 99 -5.18 8.95 -7.04
C TRP A 99 -4.85 9.15 -8.52
N ALA A 100 -4.87 10.39 -8.99
CA ALA A 100 -4.66 10.68 -10.41
C ALA A 100 -3.32 10.19 -10.94
N VAL A 101 -2.24 10.34 -10.18
CA VAL A 101 -0.90 9.92 -10.62
C VAL A 101 -0.83 8.41 -10.77
N ILE A 102 -1.24 7.65 -9.76
CA ILE A 102 -1.18 6.17 -9.85
C ILE A 102 -2.12 5.65 -10.93
N ASN A 103 -3.27 6.28 -11.10
CA ASN A 103 -4.19 5.93 -12.19
C ASN A 103 -3.58 6.21 -13.56
N GLY A 104 -2.89 7.32 -13.70
CA GLY A 104 -2.19 7.67 -14.95
C GLY A 104 -1.06 6.73 -15.28
N LEU A 105 -0.52 6.03 -14.29
CA LEU A 105 0.54 5.03 -14.47
C LEU A 105 -0.01 3.63 -14.79
N GLY A 106 -1.32 3.50 -14.95
CA GLY A 106 -1.95 2.24 -15.38
C GLY A 106 -2.47 1.36 -14.26
N TRP A 107 -2.76 1.94 -13.11
CA TRP A 107 -3.25 1.21 -11.93
C TRP A 107 -4.62 1.70 -11.53
N ARG A 108 -5.43 0.81 -10.96
CA ARG A 108 -6.77 1.15 -10.43
C ARG A 108 -6.96 0.55 -9.06
N GLY A 109 -7.65 1.28 -8.19
CA GLY A 109 -8.07 0.76 -6.89
C GLY A 109 -9.13 -0.30 -7.06
N ILE A 110 -8.94 -1.46 -6.43
CA ILE A 110 -9.87 -2.59 -6.58
C ILE A 110 -10.44 -3.10 -5.27
N ARG A 111 -9.85 -2.74 -4.15
CA ARG A 111 -10.30 -3.26 -2.86
C ARG A 111 -9.82 -2.35 -1.73
N MET A 112 -10.67 -2.17 -0.73
CA MET A 112 -10.31 -1.43 0.47
C MET A 112 -10.50 -2.31 1.69
N VAL A 113 -9.54 -2.28 2.62
CA VAL A 113 -9.65 -2.96 3.90
C VAL A 113 -9.30 -2.00 5.03
N ALA A 114 -9.90 -2.22 6.19
CA ALA A 114 -9.55 -1.47 7.39
C ALA A 114 -8.33 -2.10 8.04
N ILE A 115 -7.31 -1.29 8.34
CA ILE A 115 -6.14 -1.75 9.09
C ILE A 115 -6.47 -1.70 10.59
N ASP A 116 -6.94 -0.55 11.05
CA ASP A 116 -7.33 -0.32 12.45
C ASP A 116 -8.33 0.84 12.50
N GLU A 117 -8.51 1.43 13.68
CA GLU A 117 -9.47 2.53 13.85
C GLU A 117 -9.03 3.81 13.14
N ASP A 118 -7.74 3.97 12.85
CA ASP A 118 -7.20 5.18 12.24
C ASP A 118 -6.85 5.05 10.76
N TRP A 119 -6.56 3.83 10.28
CA TRP A 119 -6.02 3.62 8.94
C TRP A 119 -6.87 2.68 8.10
N SER A 120 -7.03 3.05 6.84
CA SER A 120 -7.58 2.17 5.79
C SER A 120 -6.51 1.93 4.75
N ALA A 121 -6.60 0.82 4.03
CA ALA A 121 -5.69 0.50 2.94
C ALA A 121 -6.47 0.25 1.66
N LEU A 122 -6.01 0.86 0.56
CA LEU A 122 -6.62 0.69 -0.75
C LEU A 122 -5.63 -0.06 -1.64
N ARG A 123 -6.07 -1.19 -2.21
CA ARG A 123 -5.26 -1.98 -3.11
C ARG A 123 -5.38 -1.46 -4.54
N PHE A 124 -4.23 -1.26 -5.18
CA PHE A 124 -4.14 -0.92 -6.58
C PHE A 124 -3.59 -2.10 -7.37
N ARG A 125 -4.14 -2.29 -8.55
CA ARG A 125 -3.74 -3.36 -9.46
C ARG A 125 -3.60 -2.80 -10.87
N ARG A 126 -2.65 -3.33 -11.63
CA ARG A 126 -2.51 -2.92 -13.04
C ARG A 126 -3.79 -3.24 -13.79
N VAL A 127 -4.23 -2.32 -14.64
CA VAL A 127 -5.48 -2.47 -15.39
C VAL A 127 -5.49 -3.73 -16.26
N GLU A 128 -4.33 -4.14 -16.77
CA GLU A 128 -4.21 -5.33 -17.63
C GLU A 128 -4.52 -6.64 -16.90
N TYR A 129 -4.45 -6.64 -15.58
CA TYR A 129 -4.77 -7.82 -14.76
C TYR A 129 -6.19 -7.78 -14.17
N ILE A 130 -6.89 -6.67 -14.33
CA ILE A 130 -8.26 -6.55 -13.82
C ILE A 130 -9.19 -7.19 -14.83
N LYS A 131 -9.96 -8.20 -14.37
CA LYS A 131 -10.89 -8.88 -15.26
C LYS A 131 -12.01 -7.94 -15.70
N ARG A 132 -12.35 -8.00 -16.97
CA ARG A 132 -13.46 -7.28 -17.53
C ARG A 132 -14.63 -8.25 -17.74
N LYS A 133 -15.80 -7.74 -17.50
CA LYS A 133 -17.01 -8.48 -17.81
C LYS A 133 -17.62 -7.94 -19.09
#